data_2437434caa99299ff91051745803564c
#
_entry.id   2437434caa99299ff91051745803564c
#
_cell.length_a   1.000
_cell.length_b   1.000
_cell.length_c   1.000
_cell.angle_alpha   90.00
_cell.angle_beta   90.00
_cell.angle_gamma   90.00
#
_symmetry.space_group_name_H-M   'P 1'
#
loop_
_entity.id
_entity.type
_entity.pdbx_description
1 polymer ?
#
loop_
_entity_poly.entity_id
_entity_poly.type
_entity_poly.pdbx_seq_one_letter_code
_entity_poly.pdbx_strand_id
1 'polypeptide(L)'
;MNKYLFPYSESIVLSLCKEIEFIKNRSKNINASLETCHNKTLSRRLRLELEKLNKNRIKILSISESMLRRNSNNLSFEFLLEITKRSNSFLQI
;
A
#
# COMPACT_ATOMS: atom_id res chain seq x y z
N MET A 1 -8.81 -0.98 -27.74
CA MET A 1 -8.64 -1.39 -27.44
C MET A 1 -8.37 -2.19 -26.94
N ASN A 2 -8.16 -2.06 -26.31
CA ASN A 2 -7.71 -3.12 -26.14
C ASN A 2 -7.87 -3.61 -24.78
N LYS A 3 -9.07 -3.79 -24.38
CA LYS A 3 -9.43 -4.43 -23.15
C LYS A 3 -8.85 -5.82 -23.02
N TYR A 4 -8.33 -6.34 -24.08
CA TYR A 4 -7.68 -7.64 -24.04
C TYR A 4 -6.26 -7.59 -23.49
N LEU A 5 -5.65 -6.40 -23.51
CA LEU A 5 -4.32 -6.23 -22.97
C LEU A 5 -4.33 -6.14 -21.46
N PHE A 6 -5.49 -5.77 -20.89
CA PHE A 6 -5.60 -5.59 -19.46
C PHE A 6 -6.78 -6.40 -18.94
N PRO A 7 -6.58 -7.70 -18.74
CA PRO A 7 -7.65 -8.52 -18.18
C PRO A 7 -8.05 -7.99 -16.81
N TYR A 8 -9.23 -8.39 -16.37
CA TYR A 8 -9.83 -7.90 -15.15
C TYR A 8 -8.86 -7.95 -13.96
N SER A 9 -8.15 -9.08 -13.80
CA SER A 9 -7.21 -9.24 -12.70
C SER A 9 -6.06 -8.24 -12.79
N GLU A 10 -5.61 -7.92 -14.00
CA GLU A 10 -4.55 -6.94 -14.18
C GLU A 10 -5.00 -5.54 -13.77
N SER A 11 -6.25 -5.19 -14.08
CA SER A 11 -6.79 -3.90 -13.67
C SER A 11 -6.84 -3.77 -12.15
N ILE A 12 -7.22 -4.83 -11.48
CA ILE A 12 -7.24 -4.85 -10.02
C ILE A 12 -5.84 -4.70 -9.46
N VAL A 13 -4.87 -5.41 -10.02
CA VAL A 13 -3.49 -5.34 -9.58
C VAL A 13 -2.95 -3.92 -9.76
N LEU A 14 -3.23 -3.29 -10.90
CA LEU A 14 -2.79 -1.92 -11.12
C LEU A 14 -3.38 -0.95 -10.11
N SER A 15 -4.66 -1.11 -9.80
CA SER A 15 -5.32 -0.30 -8.78
C SER A 15 -4.66 -0.45 -7.42
N LEU A 16 -4.37 -1.68 -7.04
CA LEU A 16 -3.77 -1.96 -5.75
C LEU A 16 -2.33 -1.45 -5.69
N CYS A 17 -1.60 -1.53 -6.80
CA CYS A 17 -0.24 -0.99 -6.86
C CYS A 17 -0.25 0.53 -6.68
N LYS A 18 -1.22 1.20 -7.28
CA LYS A 18 -1.35 2.65 -7.12
C LYS A 18 -1.68 3.01 -5.66
N GLU A 19 -2.51 2.20 -5.04
CA GLU A 19 -2.87 2.41 -3.65
C GLU A 19 -1.65 2.24 -2.74
N ILE A 20 -0.84 1.21 -2.97
CA ILE A 20 0.38 0.99 -2.21
C ILE A 20 1.36 2.14 -2.41
N GLU A 21 1.46 2.64 -3.64
CA GLU A 21 2.34 3.77 -3.93
C GLU A 21 1.89 5.01 -3.18
N PHE A 22 0.59 5.24 -3.15
CA PHE A 22 0.02 6.36 -2.39
C PHE A 22 0.34 6.22 -0.89
N ILE A 23 0.13 5.04 -0.34
CA ILE A 23 0.38 4.78 1.08
C ILE A 23 1.86 5.03 1.40
N LYS A 24 2.74 4.53 0.57
CA LYS A 24 4.17 4.69 0.74
C LYS A 24 4.57 6.17 0.76
N ASN A 25 4.11 6.92 -0.23
CA ASN A 25 4.47 8.32 -0.35
C ASN A 25 3.87 9.16 0.77
N ARG A 26 2.62 8.89 1.12
CA ARG A 26 1.97 9.63 2.20
C ARG A 26 2.62 9.34 3.54
N SER A 27 2.95 8.07 3.80
CA SER A 27 3.62 7.68 5.05
C SER A 27 4.98 8.36 5.19
N LYS A 28 5.71 8.43 4.09
CA LYS A 28 7.01 9.08 4.07
C LYS A 28 6.88 10.56 4.41
N ASN A 29 5.89 11.22 3.83
CA ASN A 29 5.65 12.64 4.09
C ASN A 29 5.22 12.89 5.53
N ILE A 30 4.37 12.03 6.07
CA ILE A 30 3.93 12.15 7.45
C ILE A 30 5.11 11.97 8.41
N ASN A 31 5.95 10.98 8.18
CA ASN A 31 7.10 10.75 9.03
C ASN A 31 8.06 11.95 9.00
N ALA A 32 8.26 12.53 7.83
CA ALA A 32 9.09 13.71 7.70
C ALA A 32 8.49 14.89 8.49
N SER A 33 7.17 15.06 8.41
CA SER A 33 6.48 16.12 9.14
C SER A 33 6.56 15.91 10.65
N LEU A 34 6.48 14.66 11.10
CA LEU A 34 6.56 14.35 12.53
C LEU A 34 7.92 14.72 13.13
N GLU A 35 8.97 14.62 12.34
CA GLU A 35 10.31 14.93 12.82
C GLU A 35 10.43 16.40 13.25
N THR A 36 9.69 17.28 12.63
CA THR A 36 9.78 18.72 12.90
C THR A 36 8.54 19.27 13.56
N CYS A 37 7.56 18.44 13.85
CA CYS A 37 6.29 18.91 14.41
C CYS A 37 6.38 19.08 15.92
N HIS A 38 6.13 20.30 16.39
CA HIS A 38 6.12 20.59 17.82
C HIS A 38 4.71 20.74 18.38
N ASN A 39 3.71 20.61 17.54
CA ASN A 39 2.31 20.72 17.97
C ASN A 39 1.78 19.34 18.32
N LYS A 40 1.45 19.12 19.59
CA LYS A 40 1.00 17.82 20.07
C LYS A 40 -0.28 17.33 19.41
N THR A 41 -1.22 18.25 19.18
CA THR A 41 -2.48 17.88 18.55
C THR A 41 -2.26 17.42 17.12
N LEU A 42 -1.45 18.17 16.39
CA LEU A 42 -1.14 17.82 15.01
C LEU A 42 -0.35 16.51 14.94
N SER A 43 0.62 16.32 15.81
CA SER A 43 1.38 15.08 15.88
C SER A 43 0.47 13.88 16.10
N ARG A 44 -0.50 14.01 16.99
CA ARG A 44 -1.44 12.93 17.26
C ARG A 44 -2.26 12.60 16.01
N ARG A 45 -2.73 13.63 15.32
CA ARG A 45 -3.52 13.42 14.12
C ARG A 45 -2.70 12.77 13.00
N LEU A 46 -1.44 13.16 12.87
CA LEU A 46 -0.55 12.55 11.89
C LEU A 46 -0.30 11.07 12.21
N ARG A 47 -0.11 10.74 13.49
CA ARG A 47 0.09 9.35 13.88
C ARG A 47 -1.16 8.51 13.64
N LEU A 48 -2.35 9.09 13.84
CA LEU A 48 -3.59 8.38 13.54
C LEU A 48 -3.72 8.11 12.05
N GLU A 49 -3.29 9.05 11.23
CA GLU A 49 -3.30 8.84 9.79
C GLU A 49 -2.35 7.71 9.41
N LEU A 50 -1.16 7.64 10.01
CA LEU A 50 -0.22 6.55 9.76
C LEU A 50 -0.85 5.21 10.12
N GLU A 51 -1.59 5.13 11.22
CA GLU A 51 -2.27 3.90 11.61
C GLU A 51 -3.27 3.48 10.56
N LYS A 52 -4.05 4.43 10.03
CA LYS A 52 -5.02 4.13 8.97
C LYS A 52 -4.33 3.62 7.72
N LEU A 53 -3.23 4.26 7.35
CA LEU A 53 -2.47 3.84 6.18
C LEU A 53 -1.93 2.44 6.36
N ASN A 54 -1.44 2.13 7.56
CA ASN A 54 -0.93 0.79 7.85
C ASN A 54 -2.04 -0.26 7.78
N LYS A 55 -3.23 0.06 8.30
CA LYS A 55 -4.38 -0.85 8.20
C LYS A 55 -4.73 -1.13 6.75
N ASN A 56 -4.71 -0.08 5.92
CA ASN A 56 -5.00 -0.25 4.49
C ASN A 56 -3.94 -1.10 3.82
N ARG A 57 -2.67 -0.91 4.17
CA ARG A 57 -1.59 -1.73 3.63
C ARG A 57 -1.79 -3.20 3.98
N ILE A 58 -2.18 -3.47 5.23
CA ILE A 58 -2.43 -4.84 5.68
C ILE A 58 -3.59 -5.47 4.91
N LYS A 59 -4.63 -4.69 4.63
CA LYS A 59 -5.74 -5.18 3.81
C LYS A 59 -5.28 -5.55 2.42
N ILE A 60 -4.44 -4.71 1.80
CA ILE A 60 -3.93 -4.98 0.47
C ILE A 60 -3.05 -6.21 0.48
N LEU A 61 -2.24 -6.37 1.52
CA LEU A 61 -1.41 -7.55 1.67
C LEU A 61 -2.27 -8.81 1.72
N SER A 62 -3.33 -8.77 2.52
CA SER A 62 -4.26 -9.90 2.65
C SER A 62 -4.94 -10.23 1.33
N ILE A 63 -5.40 -9.19 0.62
CA ILE A 63 -6.03 -9.37 -0.69
C ILE A 63 -5.04 -9.97 -1.67
N SER A 64 -3.80 -9.47 -1.68
CA SER A 64 -2.77 -9.96 -2.59
C SER A 64 -2.45 -11.42 -2.35
N GLU A 65 -2.34 -11.81 -1.08
CA GLU A 65 -2.07 -13.21 -0.74
C GLU A 65 -3.22 -14.11 -1.17
N SER A 66 -4.45 -13.64 -0.96
CA SER A 66 -5.63 -14.40 -1.36
C SER A 66 -5.69 -14.59 -2.87
N MET A 67 -5.40 -13.52 -3.61
CA MET A 67 -5.40 -13.57 -5.07
C MET A 67 -4.29 -14.48 -5.60
N LEU A 68 -3.13 -14.43 -4.98
CA LEU A 68 -2.01 -15.27 -5.39
C LEU A 68 -2.31 -16.75 -5.16
N ARG A 69 -2.98 -17.07 -4.06
CA ARG A 69 -3.37 -18.44 -3.79
C ARG A 69 -4.29 -19.00 -4.87
N ARG A 70 -5.14 -18.15 -5.43
CA ARG A 70 -6.07 -18.56 -6.49
C ARG A 70 -5.42 -18.56 -7.87
N ASN A 71 -4.36 -17.78 -8.03
CA ASN A 71 -3.71 -17.57 -9.31
C ASN A 71 -2.20 -17.71 -9.17
N SER A 72 -1.77 -18.88 -8.70
CA SER A 72 -0.38 -19.07 -8.28
C SER A 72 0.67 -18.81 -9.34
N ASN A 73 0.28 -18.84 -10.62
CA ASN A 73 1.23 -18.59 -11.70
C ASN A 73 1.16 -17.18 -12.25
N ASN A 74 0.45 -16.28 -11.56
CA ASN A 74 0.28 -14.92 -12.05
C ASN A 74 1.36 -14.02 -11.47
N LEU A 75 2.27 -13.58 -12.33
CA LEU A 75 3.39 -12.73 -11.93
C LEU A 75 2.95 -11.38 -11.38
N SER A 76 1.82 -10.87 -11.88
CA SER A 76 1.31 -9.59 -11.40
C SER A 76 0.96 -9.63 -9.92
N PHE A 77 0.35 -10.73 -9.49
CA PHE A 77 0.00 -10.88 -8.07
C PHE A 77 1.23 -11.09 -7.21
N GLU A 78 2.23 -11.83 -7.73
CA GLU A 78 3.49 -11.99 -6.99
C GLU A 78 4.19 -10.65 -6.83
N PHE A 79 4.20 -9.86 -7.89
CA PHE A 79 4.82 -8.55 -7.86
C PHE A 79 4.11 -7.63 -6.86
N LEU A 80 2.78 -7.63 -6.89
CA LEU A 80 1.98 -6.83 -5.96
C LEU A 80 2.29 -7.22 -4.51
N LEU A 81 2.35 -8.52 -4.25
CA LEU A 81 2.63 -9.02 -2.91
C LEU A 81 4.01 -8.55 -2.45
N GLU A 82 4.99 -8.64 -3.33
CA GLU A 82 6.35 -8.23 -2.99
C GLU A 82 6.43 -6.73 -2.68
N ILE A 83 5.79 -5.91 -3.50
CA ILE A 83 5.76 -4.47 -3.28
C ILE A 83 5.09 -4.15 -1.94
N THR A 84 4.00 -4.84 -1.65
CA THR A 84 3.26 -4.59 -0.42
C THR A 84 4.09 -4.95 0.81
N LYS A 85 4.83 -6.03 0.74
CA LYS A 85 5.72 -6.43 1.83
C LYS A 85 6.84 -5.42 2.05
N ARG A 86 7.42 -4.95 0.96
CA ARG A 86 8.52 -3.97 1.05
C ARG A 86 8.06 -2.65 1.64
N SER A 87 6.82 -2.26 1.40
CA SER A 87 6.32 -0.99 1.88
C SER A 87 6.20 -0.94 3.40
N ASN A 88 6.36 -2.07 4.06
CA ASN A 88 6.29 -2.12 5.52
C ASN A 88 7.34 -1.21 6.17
N SER A 89 8.51 -1.07 5.56
CA SER A 89 9.58 -0.25 6.13
C SER A 89 9.22 1.22 6.20
N PHE A 90 8.28 1.67 5.38
CA PHE A 90 7.85 3.07 5.36
C PHE A 90 6.81 3.39 6.42
N LEU A 91 6.26 2.36 7.04
CA LEU A 91 5.19 2.51 8.02
C LEU A 91 5.65 2.28 9.46
N GLN A 92 6.91 1.91 9.63
CA GLN A 92 7.48 1.73 10.96
C GLN A 92 7.86 3.08 11.53
N ILE A 93 7.45 3.33 12.72
CA ILE A 93 7.68 4.60 13.40
C ILE A 93 8.65 4.40 14.55
#